data_bf77e78f98b5c49e5c0954ec996141ec
#
_entry.id   bf77e78f98b5c49e5c0954ec996141ec
#
_cell.length_a   1.000
_cell.length_b   1.000
_cell.length_c   1.000
_cell.angle_alpha   90.00
_cell.angle_beta   90.00
_cell.angle_gamma   90.00
#
_symmetry.space_group_name_H-M   'P 1'
#
loop_
_entity.id
_entity.type
_entity.pdbx_description
1 polymer ?
#
loop_
_entity_poly.entity_id
_entity_poly.type
_entity_poly.pdbx_seq_one_letter_code
_entity_poly.pdbx_strand_id
1 'polypeptide(L)'
;MQKRYPSDNIKIILGGGPKKTEGWLNLDILPIPEVDIVCDLNQGIPLPDNSVVAISARHLLEHLDDTVKIMEEIWRVAKPEAVVSIKVPYYASMGAYQDPTHRRFFTEKTFQYFLPHKEHRTVPDYHFRAEFEIVSIGYIWSARWVRYLPFKSFFRRHFLNIAKTMIVELRAIKN
;
A
#
# COMPACT_ATOMS: atom_id res chain seq x y z
N MET A 1 -29.94 -2.57 -3.64
CA MET A 1 -29.70 -1.36 -4.48
C MET A 1 -28.21 -1.25 -4.71
N GLN A 2 -27.69 -1.59 -5.91
CA GLN A 2 -26.28 -1.35 -6.26
C GLN A 2 -26.07 0.16 -6.36
N LYS A 3 -25.25 0.74 -5.47
CA LYS A 3 -24.77 2.11 -5.63
C LYS A 3 -24.03 2.18 -6.96
N ARG A 4 -24.54 2.95 -7.93
CA ARG A 4 -23.79 3.29 -9.15
C ARG A 4 -22.66 4.24 -8.74
N TYR A 5 -21.45 3.74 -8.74
CA TYR A 5 -20.25 4.59 -8.63
C TYR A 5 -19.99 5.28 -9.96
N PRO A 6 -19.42 6.50 -9.96
CA PRO A 6 -19.06 7.18 -11.21
C PRO A 6 -18.17 6.25 -12.03
N SER A 7 -18.54 6.01 -13.28
CA SER A 7 -17.91 5.00 -14.14
C SER A 7 -16.48 5.33 -14.56
N ASP A 8 -16.05 6.58 -14.44
CA ASP A 8 -14.76 7.04 -14.93
C ASP A 8 -13.94 7.70 -13.83
N ASN A 9 -12.66 7.28 -13.73
CA ASN A 9 -11.66 7.86 -12.84
C ASN A 9 -11.93 7.69 -11.32
N ILE A 10 -12.37 6.51 -10.91
CA ILE A 10 -12.56 6.19 -9.48
C ILE A 10 -11.22 6.28 -8.75
N LYS A 11 -11.22 6.99 -7.62
CA LYS A 11 -10.10 7.02 -6.66
C LYS A 11 -10.57 6.37 -5.36
N ILE A 12 -9.75 5.50 -4.77
CA ILE A 12 -10.13 4.76 -3.56
C ILE A 12 -9.11 4.91 -2.44
N ILE A 13 -9.63 4.92 -1.22
CA ILE A 13 -8.84 4.76 -0.01
C ILE A 13 -9.19 3.40 0.58
N LEU A 14 -8.19 2.57 0.80
CA LEU A 14 -8.32 1.28 1.45
C LEU A 14 -7.97 1.45 2.93
N GLY A 15 -8.88 1.01 3.83
CA GLY A 15 -8.69 1.14 5.27
C GLY A 15 -8.68 2.60 5.73
N GLY A 16 -9.59 3.44 5.22
CA GLY A 16 -9.58 4.87 5.52
C GLY A 16 -10.12 5.24 6.90
N GLY A 17 -10.84 4.32 7.56
CA GLY A 17 -11.48 4.58 8.85
C GLY A 17 -12.41 5.80 8.81
N PRO A 18 -12.42 6.64 9.88
CA PRO A 18 -13.31 7.80 9.97
C PRO A 18 -12.86 9.02 9.15
N LYS A 19 -11.87 8.87 8.26
CA LYS A 19 -11.36 9.99 7.46
C LYS A 19 -11.94 9.97 6.06
N LYS A 20 -12.84 10.89 5.78
CA LYS A 20 -13.35 11.10 4.43
C LYS A 20 -12.45 12.08 3.67
N THR A 21 -12.18 11.75 2.41
CA THR A 21 -11.42 12.61 1.48
C THR A 21 -12.31 12.90 0.27
N GLU A 22 -12.51 14.17 -0.04
CA GLU A 22 -13.34 14.57 -1.16
C GLU A 22 -12.82 13.99 -2.47
N GLY A 23 -13.72 13.45 -3.29
CA GLY A 23 -13.38 12.82 -4.57
C GLY A 23 -12.76 11.42 -4.48
N TRP A 24 -12.69 10.82 -3.27
CA TRP A 24 -12.23 9.46 -3.04
C TRP A 24 -13.32 8.61 -2.41
N LEU A 25 -13.45 7.36 -2.84
CA LEU A 25 -14.29 6.37 -2.17
C LEU A 25 -13.50 5.73 -1.03
N ASN A 26 -14.07 5.72 0.16
CA ASN A 26 -13.48 5.09 1.34
C ASN A 26 -14.01 3.66 1.49
N LEU A 27 -13.11 2.68 1.44
CA LEU A 27 -13.38 1.26 1.66
C LEU A 27 -12.81 0.84 3.01
N ASP A 28 -13.65 0.33 3.90
CA ASP A 28 -13.22 -0.10 5.23
C ASP A 28 -14.14 -1.21 5.74
N ILE A 29 -13.69 -1.96 6.75
CA ILE A 29 -14.51 -2.96 7.45
C ILE A 29 -15.53 -2.31 8.40
N LEU A 30 -15.28 -1.07 8.82
CA LEU A 30 -16.09 -0.35 9.78
C LEU A 30 -17.40 0.16 9.14
N PRO A 31 -18.59 -0.17 9.68
CA PRO A 31 -19.88 0.34 9.19
C PRO A 31 -20.18 1.74 9.75
N ILE A 32 -19.40 2.73 9.38
CA ILE A 32 -19.53 4.13 9.82
C ILE A 32 -19.87 5.07 8.66
N PRO A 33 -20.42 6.27 8.91
CA PRO A 33 -20.90 7.18 7.85
C PRO A 33 -19.83 7.64 6.86
N GLU A 34 -18.56 7.69 7.28
CA GLU A 34 -17.43 8.10 6.47
C GLU A 34 -16.98 7.02 5.48
N VAL A 35 -17.46 5.79 5.62
CA VAL A 35 -17.15 4.66 4.75
C VAL A 35 -18.18 4.54 3.64
N ASP A 36 -17.75 4.62 2.40
CA ASP A 36 -18.62 4.54 1.23
C ASP A 36 -18.94 3.07 0.88
N ILE A 37 -17.97 2.17 1.07
CA ILE A 37 -18.10 0.73 0.82
C ILE A 37 -17.61 -0.04 2.05
N VAL A 38 -18.54 -0.67 2.78
CA VAL A 38 -18.18 -1.55 3.90
C VAL A 38 -17.78 -2.91 3.34
N CYS A 39 -16.52 -3.32 3.53
CA CYS A 39 -16.01 -4.60 3.06
C CYS A 39 -14.82 -5.07 3.88
N ASP A 40 -14.62 -6.40 3.95
CA ASP A 40 -13.41 -7.01 4.45
C ASP A 40 -12.39 -7.16 3.31
N LEU A 41 -11.31 -6.39 3.35
CA LEU A 41 -10.28 -6.39 2.33
C LEU A 41 -9.46 -7.70 2.28
N ASN A 42 -9.54 -8.56 3.29
CA ASN A 42 -9.00 -9.93 3.22
C ASN A 42 -9.80 -10.80 2.21
N GLN A 43 -11.05 -10.44 1.93
CA GLN A 43 -11.88 -11.14 0.94
C GLN A 43 -11.68 -10.59 -0.48
N GLY A 44 -11.11 -9.39 -0.63
CA GLY A 44 -10.84 -8.70 -1.88
C GLY A 44 -11.46 -7.31 -1.95
N ILE A 45 -11.29 -6.66 -3.09
CA ILE A 45 -11.81 -5.30 -3.35
C ILE A 45 -13.09 -5.42 -4.19
N PRO A 46 -14.29 -5.00 -3.69
CA PRO A 46 -15.56 -5.18 -4.38
C PRO A 46 -15.78 -4.14 -5.49
N LEU A 47 -14.79 -4.00 -6.37
CA LEU A 47 -14.83 -3.13 -7.54
C LEU A 47 -14.43 -3.92 -8.79
N PRO A 48 -14.92 -3.51 -9.98
CA PRO A 48 -14.56 -4.14 -11.25
C PRO A 48 -13.06 -4.02 -11.56
N ASP A 49 -12.57 -4.93 -12.39
CA ASP A 49 -11.23 -4.84 -12.97
C ASP A 49 -11.06 -3.53 -13.74
N ASN A 50 -9.86 -2.97 -13.70
CA ASN A 50 -9.49 -1.77 -14.48
C ASN A 50 -10.46 -0.59 -14.29
N SER A 51 -10.94 -0.36 -13.07
CA SER A 51 -11.90 0.70 -12.77
C SER A 51 -11.31 1.89 -12.01
N VAL A 52 -10.14 1.72 -11.38
CA VAL A 52 -9.58 2.66 -10.42
C VAL A 52 -8.33 3.33 -10.99
N VAL A 53 -8.23 4.67 -10.91
CA VAL A 53 -7.08 5.45 -11.40
C VAL A 53 -6.09 5.82 -10.30
N ALA A 54 -6.53 5.81 -9.03
CA ALA A 54 -5.65 6.10 -7.90
C ALA A 54 -6.09 5.34 -6.65
N ILE A 55 -5.13 4.75 -5.95
CA ILE A 55 -5.34 3.94 -4.75
C ILE A 55 -4.44 4.46 -3.63
N SER A 56 -4.99 4.65 -2.44
CA SER A 56 -4.25 5.00 -1.24
C SER A 56 -4.52 3.97 -0.15
N ALA A 57 -3.47 3.30 0.35
CA ALA A 57 -3.53 2.39 1.48
C ALA A 57 -2.57 2.89 2.57
N ARG A 58 -3.12 3.30 3.73
CA ARG A 58 -2.32 3.89 4.81
C ARG A 58 -2.52 3.09 6.09
N HIS A 59 -1.44 2.47 6.57
CA HIS A 59 -1.47 1.66 7.78
C HIS A 59 -2.59 0.61 7.72
N LEU A 60 -2.62 -0.14 6.61
CA LEU A 60 -3.58 -1.18 6.33
C LEU A 60 -2.90 -2.53 6.09
N LEU A 61 -1.89 -2.56 5.21
CA LEU A 61 -1.30 -3.82 4.72
C LEU A 61 -0.68 -4.65 5.87
N GLU A 62 -0.20 -3.98 6.93
CA GLU A 62 0.34 -4.63 8.12
C GLU A 62 -0.68 -5.45 8.90
N HIS A 63 -1.97 -5.14 8.76
CA HIS A 63 -3.08 -5.82 9.45
C HIS A 63 -3.67 -6.96 8.63
N LEU A 64 -3.40 -7.03 7.32
CA LEU A 64 -4.01 -8.02 6.43
C LEU A 64 -3.31 -9.38 6.51
N ASP A 65 -4.08 -10.44 6.26
CA ASP A 65 -3.61 -11.82 6.36
C ASP A 65 -2.64 -12.20 5.24
N ASP A 66 -2.83 -11.65 4.02
CA ASP A 66 -2.08 -12.00 2.83
C ASP A 66 -1.74 -10.76 2.00
N THR A 67 -0.44 -10.38 2.05
CA THR A 67 0.07 -9.24 1.28
C THR A 67 0.02 -9.49 -0.23
N VAL A 68 0.25 -10.73 -0.67
CA VAL A 68 0.23 -11.05 -2.10
C VAL A 68 -1.18 -10.89 -2.64
N LYS A 69 -2.16 -11.48 -1.95
CA LYS A 69 -3.57 -11.39 -2.34
C LYS A 69 -4.05 -9.95 -2.45
N ILE A 70 -3.75 -9.09 -1.46
CA ILE A 70 -4.20 -7.69 -1.54
C ILE A 70 -3.48 -6.91 -2.63
N MET A 71 -2.19 -7.17 -2.88
CA MET A 71 -1.47 -6.52 -3.98
C MET A 71 -2.02 -6.95 -5.35
N GLU A 72 -2.41 -8.23 -5.51
CA GLU A 72 -3.08 -8.71 -6.73
C GLU A 72 -4.46 -8.05 -6.91
N GLU A 73 -5.23 -7.87 -5.83
CA GLU A 73 -6.52 -7.17 -5.87
C GLU A 73 -6.36 -5.68 -6.20
N ILE A 74 -5.37 -5.01 -5.59
CA ILE A 74 -5.00 -3.62 -5.92
C ILE A 74 -4.67 -3.53 -7.41
N TRP A 75 -3.85 -4.44 -7.92
CA TRP A 75 -3.51 -4.48 -9.34
C TRP A 75 -4.74 -4.78 -10.21
N ARG A 76 -5.56 -5.74 -9.83
CA ARG A 76 -6.77 -6.12 -10.58
C ARG A 76 -7.69 -4.93 -10.82
N VAL A 77 -8.00 -4.16 -9.76
CA VAL A 77 -8.92 -3.01 -9.87
C VAL A 77 -8.27 -1.77 -10.48
N ALA A 78 -6.94 -1.63 -10.39
CA ALA A 78 -6.19 -0.53 -10.97
C ALA A 78 -6.34 -0.50 -12.49
N LYS A 79 -6.52 0.67 -13.10
CA LYS A 79 -6.34 0.87 -14.54
C LYS A 79 -4.85 0.78 -14.91
N PRO A 80 -4.49 0.54 -16.18
CA PRO A 80 -3.12 0.77 -16.64
C PRO A 80 -2.64 2.17 -16.20
N GLU A 81 -1.40 2.28 -15.75
CA GLU A 81 -0.77 3.52 -15.25
C GLU A 81 -1.39 4.11 -13.96
N ALA A 82 -2.34 3.43 -13.33
CA ALA A 82 -2.93 3.88 -12.06
C ALA A 82 -1.85 4.03 -10.97
N VAL A 83 -1.95 5.11 -10.20
CA VAL A 83 -1.02 5.40 -9.10
C VAL A 83 -1.49 4.74 -7.81
N VAL A 84 -0.60 4.03 -7.13
CA VAL A 84 -0.85 3.37 -5.86
C VAL A 84 0.10 3.90 -4.79
N SER A 85 -0.44 4.58 -3.79
CA SER A 85 0.31 5.13 -2.66
C SER A 85 0.11 4.25 -1.43
N ILE A 86 1.17 3.62 -0.95
CA ILE A 86 1.16 2.73 0.21
C ILE A 86 2.00 3.35 1.33
N LYS A 87 1.42 3.41 2.55
CA LYS A 87 2.14 3.77 3.77
C LYS A 87 2.08 2.61 4.75
N VAL A 88 3.24 2.15 5.20
CA VAL A 88 3.38 1.05 6.17
C VAL A 88 4.43 1.39 7.22
N PRO A 89 4.37 0.86 8.44
CA PRO A 89 5.46 0.96 9.39
C PRO A 89 6.73 0.38 8.78
N TYR A 90 7.84 1.09 8.93
CA TYR A 90 9.13 0.57 8.49
C TYR A 90 9.60 -0.53 9.44
N TYR A 91 10.13 -1.65 8.93
CA TYR A 91 10.49 -2.81 9.74
C TYR A 91 11.41 -2.50 10.93
N ALA A 92 12.32 -1.53 10.79
CA ALA A 92 13.23 -1.08 11.85
C ALA A 92 12.62 0.03 12.71
N SER A 93 11.31 0.04 12.93
CA SER A 93 10.63 0.99 13.81
C SER A 93 9.86 0.28 14.92
N MET A 94 9.76 0.90 16.09
CA MET A 94 8.88 0.40 17.18
C MET A 94 7.44 0.28 16.70
N GLY A 95 6.97 1.20 15.86
CA GLY A 95 5.62 1.18 15.31
C GLY A 95 5.29 -0.07 14.51
N ALA A 96 6.30 -0.80 14.01
CA ALA A 96 6.08 -2.07 13.33
C ALA A 96 5.66 -3.20 14.29
N TYR A 97 6.08 -3.14 15.57
CA TYR A 97 5.93 -4.24 16.54
C TYR A 97 5.02 -3.91 17.72
N GLN A 98 4.78 -2.64 18.03
CA GLN A 98 4.03 -2.23 19.22
C GLN A 98 2.53 -2.54 19.14
N ASP A 99 1.97 -2.64 17.93
CA ASP A 99 0.57 -2.98 17.73
C ASP A 99 0.44 -4.51 17.59
N PRO A 100 -0.28 -5.19 18.50
CA PRO A 100 -0.42 -6.64 18.46
C PRO A 100 -1.23 -7.17 17.28
N THR A 101 -1.90 -6.28 16.52
CA THR A 101 -2.65 -6.65 15.32
C THR A 101 -1.81 -6.63 14.05
N HIS A 102 -0.56 -6.16 14.12
CA HIS A 102 0.36 -6.21 12.99
C HIS A 102 0.83 -7.65 12.73
N ARG A 103 0.55 -8.14 11.54
CA ARG A 103 0.88 -9.49 11.08
C ARG A 103 2.01 -9.51 10.07
N ARG A 104 2.30 -8.37 9.43
CA ARG A 104 3.27 -8.23 8.33
C ARG A 104 4.23 -7.09 8.58
N PHE A 105 5.49 -7.31 8.19
CA PHE A 105 6.56 -6.33 8.30
C PHE A 105 7.13 -6.02 6.92
N PHE A 106 7.44 -4.74 6.67
CA PHE A 106 7.77 -4.26 5.32
C PHE A 106 9.15 -3.64 5.26
N THR A 107 9.92 -4.08 4.27
CA THR A 107 11.18 -3.49 3.84
C THR A 107 11.02 -2.93 2.44
N GLU A 108 12.04 -2.19 1.95
CA GLU A 108 12.06 -1.74 0.56
C GLU A 108 11.99 -2.91 -0.43
N LYS A 109 12.57 -4.05 -0.05
CA LYS A 109 12.62 -5.24 -0.89
C LYS A 109 11.27 -5.93 -1.01
N THR A 110 10.36 -5.75 -0.05
CA THR A 110 9.03 -6.37 -0.08
C THR A 110 8.28 -6.01 -1.37
N PHE A 111 8.34 -4.75 -1.79
CA PHE A 111 7.63 -4.31 -2.99
C PHE A 111 8.36 -4.64 -4.30
N GLN A 112 9.64 -4.99 -4.24
CA GLN A 112 10.39 -5.45 -5.41
C GLN A 112 9.88 -6.80 -5.94
N TYR A 113 9.20 -7.59 -5.11
CA TYR A 113 8.56 -8.85 -5.53
C TYR A 113 7.41 -8.65 -6.53
N PHE A 114 6.91 -7.44 -6.67
CA PHE A 114 5.84 -7.09 -7.60
C PHE A 114 6.35 -6.30 -8.81
N LEU A 115 7.65 -6.22 -9.04
CA LEU A 115 8.21 -5.70 -10.28
C LEU A 115 8.03 -6.71 -11.41
N PRO A 116 8.02 -6.28 -12.69
CA PRO A 116 7.96 -7.17 -13.83
C PRO A 116 9.07 -8.23 -13.80
N HIS A 117 8.76 -9.47 -14.17
CA HIS A 117 9.69 -10.61 -14.14
C HIS A 117 11.06 -10.34 -14.78
N LYS A 118 11.11 -9.50 -15.79
CA LYS A 118 12.36 -9.12 -16.48
C LYS A 118 13.36 -8.38 -15.58
N GLU A 119 12.89 -7.80 -14.50
CA GLU A 119 13.68 -7.02 -13.55
C GLU A 119 14.10 -7.83 -12.30
N HIS A 120 13.54 -9.03 -12.12
CA HIS A 120 13.83 -9.92 -11.00
C HIS A 120 15.06 -10.80 -11.26
N ARG A 121 16.24 -10.33 -10.93
CA ARG A 121 17.44 -11.17 -11.04
C ARG A 121 17.78 -11.99 -9.78
N THR A 122 17.06 -11.79 -8.68
CA THR A 122 17.46 -12.33 -7.36
C THR A 122 16.33 -12.94 -6.55
N VAL A 123 15.11 -12.98 -7.08
CA VAL A 123 13.93 -13.52 -6.38
C VAL A 123 13.52 -14.84 -7.03
N PRO A 124 13.16 -15.88 -6.25
CA PRO A 124 12.53 -17.09 -6.81
C PRO A 124 11.33 -16.72 -7.67
N ASP A 125 11.09 -17.49 -8.71
CA ASP A 125 10.00 -17.27 -9.68
C ASP A 125 8.63 -17.51 -9.00
N TYR A 126 8.21 -16.53 -8.23
CA TYR A 126 6.85 -16.46 -7.71
C TYR A 126 5.98 -15.90 -8.83
N HIS A 127 5.07 -16.68 -9.36
CA HIS A 127 4.13 -16.27 -10.41
C HIS A 127 3.02 -15.37 -9.86
N PHE A 128 3.40 -14.18 -9.38
CA PHE A 128 2.42 -13.15 -9.04
C PHE A 128 1.87 -12.52 -10.32
N ARG A 129 0.54 -12.32 -10.35
CA ARG A 129 -0.12 -11.64 -11.47
C ARG A 129 0.09 -10.13 -11.44
N ALA A 130 0.30 -9.58 -10.25
CA ALA A 130 0.43 -8.15 -10.06
C ALA A 130 1.81 -7.67 -10.49
N GLU A 131 1.85 -6.73 -11.43
CA GLU A 131 3.07 -6.07 -11.87
C GLU A 131 2.97 -4.56 -11.65
N PHE A 132 4.00 -4.00 -11.00
CA PHE A 132 4.10 -2.58 -10.72
C PHE A 132 5.50 -2.05 -11.04
N GLU A 133 5.57 -0.79 -11.43
CA GLU A 133 6.78 0.01 -11.38
C GLU A 133 6.89 0.67 -9.99
N ILE A 134 8.05 0.67 -9.36
CA ILE A 134 8.31 1.47 -8.17
C ILE A 134 8.73 2.87 -8.60
N VAL A 135 7.81 3.84 -8.47
CA VAL A 135 8.07 5.23 -8.84
C VAL A 135 8.97 5.91 -7.79
N SER A 136 8.68 5.69 -6.51
CA SER A 136 9.49 6.25 -5.42
C SER A 136 9.34 5.47 -4.12
N ILE A 137 10.38 5.54 -3.27
CA ILE A 137 10.33 5.09 -1.88
C ILE A 137 10.79 6.24 -0.99
N GLY A 138 9.89 6.71 -0.13
CA GLY A 138 10.13 7.77 0.84
C GLY A 138 10.00 7.29 2.27
N TYR A 139 10.41 8.15 3.23
CA TYR A 139 10.36 7.81 4.65
C TYR A 139 9.88 8.99 5.49
N ILE A 140 9.06 8.67 6.49
CA ILE A 140 8.77 9.58 7.60
C ILE A 140 9.79 9.28 8.70
N TRP A 141 10.64 10.26 8.98
CA TRP A 141 11.71 10.17 9.96
C TRP A 141 11.18 10.31 11.39
N SER A 142 11.87 9.69 12.35
CA SER A 142 11.47 9.74 13.77
C SER A 142 11.61 11.14 14.39
N ALA A 143 12.57 11.92 13.94
CA ALA A 143 12.82 13.26 14.42
C ALA A 143 13.30 14.19 13.29
N ARG A 144 13.13 15.51 13.48
CA ARG A 144 13.54 16.50 12.49
C ARG A 144 15.04 16.46 12.18
N TRP A 145 15.87 16.22 13.17
CA TRP A 145 17.32 16.19 13.03
C TRP A 145 17.82 15.02 12.16
N VAL A 146 17.09 13.91 12.12
CA VAL A 146 17.44 12.74 11.28
C VAL A 146 17.56 13.10 9.80
N ARG A 147 16.81 14.11 9.32
CA ARG A 147 16.90 14.55 7.92
C ARG A 147 18.26 15.15 7.55
N TYR A 148 19.05 15.56 8.53
CA TYR A 148 20.37 16.15 8.37
C TYR A 148 21.51 15.14 8.60
N LEU A 149 21.21 13.92 9.02
CA LEU A 149 22.23 12.87 9.20
C LEU A 149 22.90 12.55 7.86
N PRO A 150 24.26 12.49 7.83
CA PRO A 150 24.96 11.86 6.72
C PRO A 150 24.64 10.36 6.71
N PHE A 151 24.82 9.69 5.58
CA PHE A 151 24.64 8.23 5.44
C PHE A 151 23.31 7.69 5.97
N LYS A 152 22.22 8.40 5.74
CA LYS A 152 20.86 8.04 6.25
C LYS A 152 20.45 6.59 5.95
N SER A 153 20.83 6.07 4.78
CA SER A 153 20.52 4.69 4.39
C SER A 153 21.20 3.67 5.30
N PHE A 154 22.42 3.95 5.73
CA PHE A 154 23.12 3.11 6.71
C PHE A 154 22.41 3.16 8.07
N PHE A 155 22.18 4.36 8.61
CA PHE A 155 21.50 4.51 9.92
C PHE A 155 20.13 3.88 9.92
N ARG A 156 19.32 4.09 8.88
CA ARG A 156 17.98 3.50 8.76
C ARG A 156 18.00 1.96 8.79
N ARG A 157 19.00 1.34 8.19
CA ARG A 157 19.09 -0.12 8.11
C ARG A 157 19.65 -0.79 9.35
N HIS A 158 20.50 -0.09 10.11
CA HIS A 158 21.26 -0.68 11.20
C HIS A 158 20.79 -0.23 12.59
N PHE A 159 19.97 0.83 12.66
CA PHE A 159 19.48 1.36 13.94
C PHE A 159 17.95 1.43 13.94
N LEU A 160 17.36 1.09 15.10
CA LEU A 160 15.92 1.19 15.31
C LEU A 160 15.45 2.65 15.37
N ASN A 161 14.22 2.88 14.93
CA ASN A 161 13.52 4.17 15.04
C ASN A 161 14.19 5.37 14.32
N ILE A 162 15.03 5.13 13.33
CA ILE A 162 15.51 6.21 12.45
C ILE A 162 14.41 6.61 11.47
N ALA A 163 13.79 5.65 10.80
CA ALA A 163 12.57 5.85 10.01
C ALA A 163 11.38 5.20 10.72
N LYS A 164 10.25 5.91 10.81
CA LYS A 164 9.00 5.39 11.39
C LYS A 164 8.13 4.68 10.37
N THR A 165 7.94 5.32 9.23
CA THR A 165 7.01 4.90 8.18
C THR A 165 7.74 4.91 6.85
N MET A 166 7.49 3.90 6.05
CA MET A 166 7.88 3.85 4.66
C MET A 166 6.68 4.23 3.79
N ILE A 167 6.92 5.03 2.77
CA ILE A 167 5.94 5.44 1.76
C ILE A 167 6.43 4.88 0.45
N VAL A 168 5.61 4.12 -0.23
CA VAL A 168 5.92 3.53 -1.53
C VAL A 168 4.89 4.01 -2.54
N GLU A 169 5.36 4.64 -3.60
CA GLU A 169 4.55 5.02 -4.74
C GLU A 169 4.79 4.03 -5.87
N LEU A 170 3.72 3.39 -6.29
CA LEU A 170 3.74 2.38 -7.35
C LEU A 170 2.88 2.86 -8.52
N ARG A 171 3.19 2.32 -9.69
CA ARG A 171 2.39 2.47 -10.90
C ARG A 171 2.01 1.10 -11.44
N ALA A 172 0.73 0.85 -11.68
CA ALA A 172 0.27 -0.43 -12.19
C ALA A 172 0.69 -0.63 -13.64
N ILE A 173 1.40 -1.73 -13.92
CA ILE A 173 1.78 -2.13 -15.27
C ILE A 173 0.76 -3.16 -15.75
N LYS A 174 0.12 -2.89 -16.88
CA LYS A 174 -0.81 -3.80 -17.55
C LYS A 174 -0.61 -3.72 -19.06
N ASN A 175 -0.51 -4.86 -19.68
CA ASN A 175 -0.44 -5.02 -21.15
C ASN A 175 -1.84 -5.11 -21.75
#